data_1b11fac9fdd2777a1c8b5a6391931838
#
_entry.id   1b11fac9fdd2777a1c8b5a6391931838
#
_cell.length_a   1.000
_cell.length_b   1.000
_cell.length_c   1.000
_cell.angle_alpha   90.00
_cell.angle_beta   90.00
_cell.angle_gamma   90.00
#
_symmetry.space_group_name_H-M   'P 1'
#
loop_
_entity.id
_entity.type
_entity.pdbx_description
1 polymer ?
#
loop_
_entity_poly.entity_id
_entity_poly.type
_entity_poly.pdbx_seq_one_letter_code
_entity_poly.pdbx_strand_id
1 'polypeptide(L)' 'MTLDYAQKEDFKDFKRLYMSAFPAEERHPYFLLQHFLKRKKGELLIAKDKGLFVGFAYLICYQDLAYLFFFAVEEQMRG' A
#
# COMPACT_ATOMS: atom_id res chain seq x y z
N MET A 1 15.37 -1.28 8.14
CA MET A 1 14.06 -1.25 7.46
C MET A 1 14.25 -1.45 5.96
N THR A 2 13.42 -2.27 5.35
CA THR A 2 13.47 -2.52 3.92
C THR A 2 12.18 -2.03 3.25
N LEU A 3 12.28 -1.69 1.98
CA LEU A 3 11.13 -1.28 1.18
C LEU A 3 11.20 -2.05 -0.14
N ASP A 4 10.28 -2.99 -0.33
CA ASP A 4 10.26 -3.87 -1.50
C ASP A 4 8.86 -3.98 -2.06
N TYR A 5 8.76 -4.45 -3.31
CA TYR A 5 7.46 -4.72 -3.92
C TYR A 5 6.70 -5.76 -3.12
N ALA A 6 5.38 -5.59 -3.05
CA ALA A 6 4.52 -6.49 -2.30
C ALA A 6 4.55 -7.90 -2.88
N GLN A 7 4.63 -8.88 -1.98
CA GLN A 7 4.49 -10.29 -2.31
C GLN A 7 3.06 -10.72 -1.99
N LYS A 8 2.67 -11.89 -2.47
CA LYS A 8 1.32 -12.39 -2.27
C LYS A 8 0.90 -12.38 -0.80
N GLU A 9 1.80 -12.75 0.09
CA GLU A 9 1.53 -12.81 1.53
C GLU A 9 1.36 -11.44 2.18
N ASP A 10 1.84 -10.37 1.51
CA ASP A 10 1.78 -9.03 2.07
C ASP A 10 0.41 -8.38 1.90
N PHE A 11 -0.43 -8.90 0.98
CA PHE A 11 -1.71 -8.28 0.70
C PHE A 11 -2.68 -8.32 1.88
N LYS A 12 -2.56 -9.33 2.72
CA LYS A 12 -3.39 -9.42 3.92
C LYS A 12 -3.13 -8.24 4.86
N ASP A 13 -1.86 -7.95 5.12
CA ASP A 13 -1.48 -6.83 5.97
C ASP A 13 -1.78 -5.49 5.31
N PHE A 14 -1.55 -5.39 4.01
CA PHE A 14 -1.88 -4.19 3.26
C PHE A 14 -3.37 -3.87 3.36
N LYS A 15 -4.24 -4.85 3.12
CA LYS A 15 -5.67 -4.64 3.19
C LYS A 15 -6.09 -4.20 4.58
N ARG A 16 -5.58 -4.88 5.61
CA ARG A 16 -5.89 -4.55 6.99
C ARG A 16 -5.51 -3.11 7.32
N LEU A 17 -4.29 -2.71 7.02
CA LEU A 17 -3.83 -1.37 7.33
C LEU A 17 -4.55 -0.32 6.49
N TYR A 18 -4.78 -0.60 5.22
CA TYR A 18 -5.51 0.32 4.34
C TYR A 18 -6.90 0.60 4.88
N MET A 19 -7.61 -0.45 5.29
CA MET A 19 -8.97 -0.31 5.80
C MET A 19 -9.02 0.40 7.16
N SER A 20 -7.98 0.28 7.96
CA SER A 20 -7.95 0.92 9.28
C SER A 20 -7.41 2.34 9.27
N ALA A 21 -6.49 2.64 8.34
CA ALA A 21 -5.82 3.95 8.32
C ALA A 21 -6.61 5.04 7.59
N PHE A 22 -7.54 4.66 6.72
CA PHE A 22 -8.30 5.61 5.93
C PHE A 22 -9.79 5.48 6.20
N PRO A 23 -10.49 6.60 6.48
CA PRO A 23 -11.94 6.58 6.65
C PRO A 23 -12.66 6.11 5.39
N ALA A 24 -13.88 5.58 5.56
CA ALA A 24 -14.64 5.05 4.45
C ALA A 24 -14.84 6.08 3.32
N GLU A 25 -15.02 7.35 3.68
CA GLU A 25 -15.23 8.40 2.68
C GLU A 25 -13.97 8.73 1.89
N GLU A 26 -12.79 8.36 2.40
CA GLU A 26 -11.53 8.65 1.74
C GLU A 26 -10.94 7.45 1.02
N ARG A 27 -11.53 6.26 1.25
CA ARG A 27 -11.01 5.05 0.63
C ARG A 27 -11.61 4.82 -0.74
N HIS A 28 -10.78 4.36 -1.65
CA HIS A 28 -11.28 3.76 -2.87
C HIS A 28 -11.57 2.28 -2.59
N PRO A 29 -12.51 1.67 -3.33
CA PRO A 29 -12.79 0.24 -3.14
C PRO A 29 -11.52 -0.59 -3.32
N TYR A 30 -11.32 -1.57 -2.45
CA TYR A 30 -10.12 -2.39 -2.49
C TYR A 30 -9.95 -3.11 -3.84
N PHE A 31 -11.05 -3.56 -4.45
CA PHE A 31 -10.97 -4.24 -5.73
C PHE A 31 -10.40 -3.33 -6.84
N LEU A 32 -10.63 -2.03 -6.72
CA LEU A 32 -10.10 -1.07 -7.68
C LEU A 32 -8.58 -0.97 -7.57
N LEU A 33 -8.06 -0.99 -6.35
CA LEU A 33 -6.61 -0.98 -6.12
C LEU A 33 -5.98 -2.25 -6.70
N GLN A 34 -6.63 -3.40 -6.52
CA GLN A 34 -6.18 -4.65 -7.09
C GLN A 34 -6.18 -4.61 -8.62
N HIS A 35 -7.20 -3.97 -9.19
CA HIS A 35 -7.32 -3.82 -10.63
C HIS A 35 -6.12 -3.06 -11.22
N PHE A 36 -5.76 -1.93 -10.61
CA PHE A 36 -4.61 -1.14 -11.06
C PHE A 36 -3.31 -1.92 -10.97
N LEU A 37 -3.14 -2.72 -9.92
CA LEU A 37 -1.95 -3.55 -9.77
C LEU A 37 -1.87 -4.62 -10.88
N LYS A 38 -3.01 -5.25 -11.20
CA LYS A 38 -3.06 -6.25 -12.26
C LYS A 38 -2.75 -5.66 -13.62
N ARG A 39 -3.14 -4.41 -13.84
CA ARG A 39 -2.90 -3.71 -15.11
C ARG A 39 -1.53 -3.06 -15.17
N LYS A 40 -0.71 -3.23 -14.14
CA LYS A 40 0.62 -2.63 -14.02
C LYS A 40 0.59 -1.10 -14.09
N LYS A 41 -0.53 -0.53 -13.70
CA LYS A 41 -0.67 0.93 -13.58
C LYS A 41 -0.47 1.40 -12.15
N GLY A 42 -0.34 0.47 -11.22
CA GLY A 42 -0.07 0.78 -9.83
C GLY A 42 1.08 -0.06 -9.31
N GLU A 43 1.75 0.46 -8.31
CA GLU A 43 2.82 -0.24 -7.63
C GLU A 43 2.56 -0.22 -6.14
N LEU A 44 2.74 -1.35 -5.48
CA LEU A 44 2.59 -1.46 -4.04
C LEU A 44 3.93 -1.84 -3.44
N LEU A 45 4.45 -0.95 -2.60
CA LEU A 45 5.69 -1.17 -1.88
C LEU A 45 5.37 -1.44 -0.42
N ILE A 46 6.03 -2.43 0.14
CA ILE A 46 5.82 -2.83 1.53
C ILE A 46 7.07 -2.50 2.33
N ALA A 47 6.89 -1.80 3.43
CA ALA A 47 7.97 -1.50 4.36
C ALA A 47 7.98 -2.54 5.46
N LYS A 48 9.15 -3.10 5.72
CA LYS A 48 9.35 -4.09 6.77
C LYS A 48 10.54 -3.70 7.63
N ASP A 49 10.44 -3.97 8.91
CA ASP A 49 11.54 -3.78 9.84
C ASP A 49 11.78 -5.12 10.55
N LYS A 50 12.99 -5.67 10.36
CA LYS A 50 13.35 -6.98 10.90
C LYS A 50 12.36 -8.07 10.48
N GLY A 51 11.90 -7.98 9.22
CA GLY A 51 10.98 -8.96 8.67
C GLY A 51 9.52 -8.75 9.01
N LEU A 52 9.20 -7.72 9.80
CA LEU A 52 7.83 -7.44 10.22
C LEU A 52 7.25 -6.29 9.38
N PHE A 53 5.99 -6.44 8.98
CA PHE A 53 5.26 -5.44 8.23
C PHE A 53 5.08 -4.19 9.09
N VAL A 54 5.51 -3.03 8.56
CA VAL A 54 5.34 -1.76 9.29
C VAL A 54 4.59 -0.71 8.50
N GLY A 55 4.40 -0.90 7.20
CA GLY A 55 3.66 0.09 6.43
C GLY A 55 3.67 -0.23 4.95
N PHE A 56 3.06 0.66 4.16
CA PHE A 56 3.03 0.50 2.71
C PHE A 56 3.00 1.85 2.02
N ALA A 57 3.37 1.85 0.74
CA ALA A 57 3.17 2.99 -0.16
C ALA A 57 2.55 2.46 -1.44
N TYR A 58 1.39 2.98 -1.79
CA TYR A 58 0.68 2.61 -3.01
C TYR A 58 0.80 3.75 -4.00
N LEU A 59 1.41 3.46 -5.13
CA LEU A 59 1.68 4.46 -6.16
C LEU A 59 0.89 4.14 -7.42
N ILE A 60 0.37 5.18 -8.08
CA ILE A 60 -0.25 5.02 -9.39
C ILE A 60 0.64 5.73 -10.39
N CYS A 61 0.97 5.02 -11.48
CA CYS A 61 1.76 5.57 -12.59
C CYS A 61 0.83 5.86 -13.75
N TYR A 62 0.88 7.08 -14.26
CA TYR A 62 0.04 7.49 -15.37
C TYR A 62 0.83 8.44 -16.27
N GLN A 63 0.93 8.10 -17.55
CA GLN A 63 1.63 8.92 -18.55
C GLN A 63 3.03 9.35 -18.09
N ASP A 64 3.82 8.39 -17.63
CA ASP A 64 5.20 8.59 -17.16
C ASP A 64 5.31 9.42 -15.88
N LEU A 65 4.17 9.77 -15.28
CA LEU A 65 4.15 10.44 -13.98
C LEU A 65 3.76 9.43 -12.91
N ALA A 66 4.48 9.43 -11.80
CA ALA A 66 4.16 8.59 -10.66
C ALA A 66 3.51 9.47 -9.60
N TYR A 67 2.33 9.06 -9.15
CA TYR A 67 1.62 9.75 -8.07
C TYR A 67 1.63 8.86 -6.84
N LEU A 68 2.00 9.45 -5.71
CA LEU A 68 1.81 8.78 -4.43
C LEU A 68 0.32 8.84 -4.12
N PHE A 69 -0.34 7.69 -4.06
CA PHE A 69 -1.79 7.64 -3.89
C PHE A 69 -2.17 7.39 -2.43
N PHE A 70 -1.55 6.38 -1.81
CA PHE A 70 -1.77 6.09 -0.40
C PHE A 70 -0.44 5.77 0.26
N PHE A 71 -0.31 6.24 1.50
CA PHE A 71 0.84 5.92 2.34
C PHE A 71 0.34 5.74 3.76
N ALA A 72 0.71 4.65 4.39
CA ALA A 72 0.32 4.41 5.78
C ALA A 72 1.39 3.61 6.51
N VAL A 73 1.52 3.89 7.79
CA VAL A 73 2.47 3.22 8.69
C VAL A 73 1.70 2.70 9.89
N GLU A 74 2.07 1.52 10.37
CA GLU A 74 1.46 0.95 11.56
C GLU A 74 1.50 1.96 12.72
N GLU A 75 0.42 2.00 13.50
CA GLU A 75 0.28 3.00 14.55
C GLU A 75 1.44 2.97 15.55
N GLN A 76 1.87 1.78 15.93
CA GLN A 76 2.96 1.63 16.88
C GLN A 76 4.32 2.09 16.34
N MET A 77 4.43 2.28 15.02
CA MET A 77 5.65 2.74 14.38
C MET A 77 5.65 4.24 14.10
N ARG A 78 4.57 4.92 14.41
CA ARG A 78 4.49 6.37 14.27
C ARG A 78 5.14 6.99 15.49
N GLY A 79 6.17 7.74 15.27
CA GLY A 79 6.98 8.31 16.32
C GLY A 79 6.25 9.10 17.41
#